data_1ec13031bf18784f75107e40859d16fb
#
_entry.id   1ec13031bf18784f75107e40859d16fb
#
_cell.length_a   1.000
_cell.length_b   1.000
_cell.length_c   1.000
_cell.angle_alpha   90.00
_cell.angle_beta   90.00
_cell.angle_gamma   90.00
#
_symmetry.space_group_name_H-M   'P 1'
#
loop_
_entity.id
_entity.type
_entity.pdbx_description
1 polymer ?
#
loop_
_entity_poly.entity_id
_entity_poly.type
_entity_poly.pdbx_seq_one_letter_code
_entity_poly.pdbx_strand_id
1 'polypeptide(L)'
;MNSQPKRQCLECKEKLLGRKDQKFCCDYCRNTYNNKLNEDANKAVRNINRILRKNRRILSQLNPDGKAKVHLIQLAELGFNFHYFTNVYTTKKGLQYIFCYDMGYREIEDKEFLLVHKQEYVS
;
A
#
# COMPACT_ATOMS: atom_id res chain seq x y z
N MET A 1 -28.33 36.16 20.88
CA MET A 1 -27.31 35.91 20.83
C MET A 1 -26.70 35.03 19.97
N ASN A 2 -25.61 35.18 19.64
CA ASN A 2 -25.04 34.57 18.65
C ASN A 2 -24.73 33.24 18.80
N SER A 3 -25.19 32.38 18.02
CA SER A 3 -24.95 31.01 18.05
C SER A 3 -23.79 30.61 17.21
N GLN A 4 -22.83 31.44 16.98
CA GLN A 4 -21.66 31.04 16.25
C GLN A 4 -20.90 29.98 17.04
N PRO A 5 -20.54 28.86 16.42
CA PRO A 5 -19.77 27.85 17.10
C PRO A 5 -18.43 28.43 17.51
N LYS A 6 -18.01 28.13 18.72
CA LYS A 6 -16.72 28.59 19.20
C LYS A 6 -15.65 27.93 18.36
N ARG A 7 -14.83 28.74 17.70
CA ARG A 7 -13.70 28.22 16.93
C ARG A 7 -12.59 27.82 17.89
N GLN A 8 -12.05 26.66 17.68
CA GLN A 8 -10.98 26.12 18.51
C GLN A 8 -9.81 25.69 17.66
N CYS A 9 -8.61 25.79 18.20
CA CYS A 9 -7.42 25.28 17.56
C CYS A 9 -7.57 23.77 17.34
N LEU A 10 -7.28 23.29 16.16
CA LEU A 10 -7.42 21.88 15.84
C LEU A 10 -6.45 21.00 16.62
N GLU A 11 -5.34 21.57 17.09
CA GLU A 11 -4.37 20.81 17.87
C GLU A 11 -4.58 20.89 19.37
N CYS A 12 -4.57 22.09 19.96
CA CYS A 12 -4.64 22.23 21.41
C CYS A 12 -6.03 22.53 21.95
N LYS A 13 -6.98 22.78 21.07
CA LYS A 13 -8.39 23.06 21.45
C LYS A 13 -8.62 24.39 22.16
N GLU A 14 -7.61 25.26 22.16
CA GLU A 14 -7.76 26.58 22.73
C GLU A 14 -8.68 27.43 21.85
N LYS A 15 -9.40 28.35 22.45
CA LYS A 15 -10.31 29.24 21.73
C LYS A 15 -9.54 30.14 20.80
N LEU A 16 -9.98 30.22 19.52
CA LEU A 16 -9.36 31.10 18.55
C LEU A 16 -10.01 32.46 18.54
N LEU A 17 -9.16 33.49 18.61
CA LEU A 17 -9.61 34.88 18.63
C LEU A 17 -9.23 35.65 17.37
N GLY A 18 -8.55 34.98 16.46
CA GLY A 18 -8.07 35.62 15.23
C GLY A 18 -9.08 35.61 14.08
N ARG A 19 -8.53 35.56 12.85
CA ARG A 19 -9.35 35.62 11.63
C ARG A 19 -10.34 34.46 11.54
N LYS A 20 -11.41 34.67 10.79
CA LYS A 20 -12.46 33.66 10.63
C LYS A 20 -11.96 32.37 10.06
N ASP A 21 -10.91 32.40 9.23
CA ASP A 21 -10.36 31.22 8.59
C ASP A 21 -9.22 30.57 9.41
N GLN A 22 -8.96 31.11 10.60
CA GLN A 22 -7.90 30.57 11.44
C GLN A 22 -8.27 29.20 11.99
N LYS A 23 -7.39 28.25 11.85
CA LYS A 23 -7.60 26.87 12.33
C LYS A 23 -6.71 26.51 13.52
N PHE A 24 -5.63 27.28 13.75
CA PHE A 24 -4.66 27.01 14.79
C PHE A 24 -4.34 28.29 15.55
N CYS A 25 -4.02 28.14 16.83
CA CYS A 25 -3.71 29.31 17.67
C CYS A 25 -2.30 29.87 17.37
N CYS A 26 -1.40 29.04 16.86
CA CYS A 26 -0.03 29.46 16.57
C CYS A 26 0.61 28.49 15.58
N ASP A 27 1.80 28.88 15.10
CA ASP A 27 2.53 28.05 14.13
C ASP A 27 2.95 26.70 14.73
N TYR A 28 3.26 26.69 16.01
CA TYR A 28 3.62 25.44 16.68
C TYR A 28 2.49 24.41 16.59
N CYS A 29 1.26 24.81 16.88
CA CYS A 29 0.11 23.91 16.82
C CYS A 29 -0.16 23.46 15.38
N ARG A 30 -0.02 24.37 14.42
CA ARG A 30 -0.20 24.04 13.00
C ARG A 30 0.81 22.98 12.57
N ASN A 31 2.09 23.18 12.91
CA ASN A 31 3.15 22.26 12.54
C ASN A 31 2.98 20.91 13.22
N THR A 32 2.61 20.91 14.49
CA THR A 32 2.40 19.68 15.26
C THR A 32 1.27 18.85 14.67
N TYR A 33 0.16 19.49 14.37
CA TYR A 33 -1.01 18.83 13.78
C TYR A 33 -0.68 18.22 12.42
N ASN A 34 -0.02 19.01 11.56
CA ASN A 34 0.35 18.55 10.21
C ASN A 34 1.39 17.42 10.28
N ASN A 35 2.32 17.47 11.21
CA ASN A 35 3.31 16.42 11.39
C ASN A 35 2.65 15.10 11.82
N LYS A 36 1.64 15.16 12.68
CA LYS A 36 0.89 13.96 13.08
C LYS A 36 0.16 13.35 11.88
N LEU A 37 -0.49 14.17 11.06
CA LEU A 37 -1.18 13.68 9.87
C LEU A 37 -0.21 13.03 8.90
N ASN A 38 0.94 13.66 8.66
CA ASN A 38 1.95 13.13 7.76
C ASN A 38 2.56 11.84 8.31
N GLU A 39 2.73 11.76 9.62
CA GLU A 39 3.27 10.56 10.25
C GLU A 39 2.34 9.37 10.05
N ASP A 40 1.04 9.56 10.26
CA ASP A 40 0.07 8.49 10.08
C ASP A 40 0.01 8.04 8.60
N ALA A 41 0.00 8.99 7.67
CA ALA A 41 0.00 8.67 6.24
C ALA A 41 1.28 7.92 5.86
N ASN A 42 2.43 8.38 6.33
CA ASN A 42 3.71 7.76 6.03
C ASN A 42 3.82 6.35 6.62
N LYS A 43 3.23 6.13 7.80
CA LYS A 43 3.22 4.83 8.44
C LYS A 43 2.42 3.83 7.62
N ALA A 44 1.24 4.23 7.13
CA ALA A 44 0.41 3.37 6.29
C ALA A 44 1.13 3.01 4.99
N VAL A 45 1.74 4.00 4.35
CA VAL A 45 2.49 3.80 3.11
C VAL A 45 3.67 2.85 3.35
N ARG A 46 4.41 3.06 4.44
CA ARG A 46 5.55 2.20 4.76
C ARG A 46 5.13 0.76 5.01
N ASN A 47 4.00 0.56 5.69
CA ASN A 47 3.49 -0.78 5.96
C ASN A 47 3.11 -1.50 4.66
N ILE A 48 2.41 -0.82 3.77
CA ILE A 48 2.00 -1.40 2.49
C ILE A 48 3.24 -1.69 1.63
N ASN A 49 4.19 -0.75 1.59
CA ASN A 49 5.42 -0.96 0.83
C ASN A 49 6.22 -2.14 1.35
N ARG A 50 6.24 -2.34 2.66
CA ARG A 50 6.92 -3.49 3.27
C ARG A 50 6.29 -4.80 2.82
N ILE A 51 4.96 -4.86 2.79
CA ILE A 51 4.22 -6.04 2.34
C ILE A 51 4.51 -6.32 0.86
N LEU A 52 4.45 -5.29 0.03
CA LEU A 52 4.72 -5.42 -1.41
C LEU A 52 6.16 -5.88 -1.68
N ARG A 53 7.12 -5.30 -0.97
CA ARG A 53 8.53 -5.69 -1.12
C ARG A 53 8.77 -7.13 -0.68
N LYS A 54 8.11 -7.54 0.40
CA LYS A 54 8.20 -8.91 0.89
C LYS A 54 7.61 -9.87 -0.14
N ASN A 55 6.45 -9.53 -0.70
CA ASN A 55 5.82 -10.35 -1.74
C ASN A 55 6.75 -10.51 -2.94
N ARG A 56 7.35 -9.40 -3.41
CA ARG A 56 8.27 -9.45 -4.54
C ARG A 56 9.48 -10.35 -4.22
N ARG A 57 10.02 -10.23 -3.02
CA ARG A 57 11.17 -11.01 -2.59
C ARG A 57 10.84 -12.49 -2.58
N ILE A 58 9.65 -12.86 -2.08
CA ILE A 58 9.19 -14.25 -2.04
C ILE A 58 9.09 -14.80 -3.47
N LEU A 59 8.44 -14.06 -4.36
CA LEU A 59 8.29 -14.48 -5.75
C LEU A 59 9.65 -14.62 -6.44
N SER A 60 10.56 -13.70 -6.19
CA SER A 60 11.91 -13.75 -6.76
C SER A 60 12.69 -14.94 -6.23
N GLN A 61 12.56 -15.24 -4.95
CA GLN A 61 13.25 -16.36 -4.31
C GLN A 61 12.79 -17.69 -4.91
N LEU A 62 11.50 -17.82 -5.18
CA LEU A 62 10.94 -19.06 -5.72
C LEU A 62 11.07 -19.16 -7.24
N ASN A 63 11.44 -18.06 -7.91
CA ASN A 63 11.52 -18.02 -9.37
C ASN A 63 12.81 -17.35 -9.83
N PRO A 64 13.97 -17.95 -9.57
CA PRO A 64 15.25 -17.34 -9.98
C PRO A 64 15.49 -17.39 -11.48
N ASP A 65 14.87 -18.32 -12.19
CA ASP A 65 15.14 -18.55 -13.60
C ASP A 65 14.13 -17.97 -14.60
N GLY A 66 13.15 -17.24 -14.11
CA GLY A 66 12.16 -16.59 -14.99
C GLY A 66 10.79 -17.26 -14.99
N LYS A 67 10.73 -18.56 -14.79
CA LYS A 67 9.47 -19.31 -14.67
C LYS A 67 9.61 -20.38 -13.61
N ALA A 68 8.59 -20.54 -12.80
CA ALA A 68 8.55 -21.59 -11.79
C ALA A 68 7.12 -21.98 -11.49
N LYS A 69 6.92 -23.20 -11.03
CA LYS A 69 5.62 -23.70 -10.64
C LYS A 69 5.70 -23.97 -9.17
N VAL A 70 4.82 -23.39 -8.38
CA VAL A 70 4.83 -23.55 -6.93
C VAL A 70 3.45 -23.86 -6.40
N HIS A 71 3.39 -24.46 -5.24
CA HIS A 71 2.15 -24.75 -4.55
C HIS A 71 1.83 -23.64 -3.57
N LEU A 72 0.54 -23.44 -3.29
CA LEU A 72 0.06 -22.44 -2.33
C LEU A 72 0.79 -22.54 -0.99
N ILE A 73 1.09 -23.75 -0.55
CA ILE A 73 1.76 -23.98 0.74
C ILE A 73 3.13 -23.30 0.76
N GLN A 74 3.88 -23.36 -0.33
CA GLN A 74 5.21 -22.73 -0.41
C GLN A 74 5.11 -21.21 -0.24
N LEU A 75 4.10 -20.60 -0.86
CA LEU A 75 3.86 -19.16 -0.72
C LEU A 75 3.40 -18.82 0.70
N ALA A 76 2.49 -19.62 1.25
CA ALA A 76 1.95 -19.38 2.59
C ALA A 76 3.02 -19.52 3.67
N GLU A 77 3.91 -20.49 3.55
CA GLU A 77 4.99 -20.70 4.52
C GLU A 77 5.95 -19.53 4.56
N LEU A 78 6.17 -18.88 3.43
CA LEU A 78 7.04 -17.71 3.36
C LEU A 78 6.33 -16.42 3.77
N GLY A 79 5.03 -16.48 3.99
CA GLY A 79 4.26 -15.31 4.42
C GLY A 79 3.78 -14.42 3.29
N PHE A 80 3.53 -14.99 2.10
CA PHE A 80 3.04 -14.22 0.95
C PHE A 80 1.64 -13.69 1.23
N ASN A 81 1.40 -12.41 0.95
CA ASN A 81 0.13 -11.76 1.20
C ASN A 81 -0.59 -11.50 -0.13
N PHE A 82 -1.62 -12.30 -0.42
CA PHE A 82 -2.35 -12.21 -1.68
C PHE A 82 -3.22 -10.97 -1.83
N HIS A 83 -3.42 -10.22 -0.74
CA HIS A 83 -4.26 -9.02 -0.79
C HIS A 83 -3.54 -7.79 -1.35
N TYR A 84 -2.22 -7.86 -1.51
CA TYR A 84 -1.43 -6.72 -1.96
C TYR A 84 -0.65 -7.03 -3.23
N PHE A 85 -0.84 -6.21 -4.25
CA PHE A 85 -0.14 -6.33 -5.52
C PHE A 85 -0.07 -4.96 -6.18
N THR A 86 0.81 -4.80 -7.17
CA THR A 86 1.00 -3.50 -7.82
C THR A 86 0.15 -3.36 -9.08
N ASN A 87 -0.04 -4.42 -9.84
CA ASN A 87 -0.92 -4.36 -11.01
C ASN A 87 -1.36 -5.75 -11.45
N VAL A 88 -2.38 -5.77 -12.30
CA VAL A 88 -2.92 -7.00 -12.87
C VAL A 88 -2.82 -6.86 -14.39
N TYR A 89 -2.30 -7.90 -15.04
CA TYR A 89 -2.22 -7.94 -16.48
C TYR A 89 -3.13 -9.05 -17.01
N THR A 90 -4.03 -8.70 -17.93
CA THR A 90 -4.93 -9.67 -18.53
C THR A 90 -4.52 -9.88 -19.99
N THR A 91 -4.25 -11.14 -20.35
CA THR A 91 -3.84 -11.46 -21.70
C THR A 91 -5.03 -11.44 -22.67
N LYS A 92 -4.76 -11.52 -23.97
CA LYS A 92 -5.82 -11.55 -24.98
C LYS A 92 -6.72 -12.77 -24.81
N LYS A 93 -6.20 -13.85 -24.24
CA LYS A 93 -6.97 -15.07 -23.97
C LYS A 93 -7.76 -15.02 -22.66
N GLY A 94 -7.66 -13.92 -21.94
CA GLY A 94 -8.38 -13.75 -20.69
C GLY A 94 -7.66 -14.25 -19.46
N LEU A 95 -6.38 -14.65 -19.58
CA LEU A 95 -5.61 -15.11 -18.44
C LEU A 95 -5.12 -13.92 -17.65
N GLN A 96 -5.27 -13.97 -16.34
CA GLN A 96 -4.85 -12.88 -15.46
C GLN A 96 -3.57 -13.21 -14.73
N TYR A 97 -2.60 -12.28 -14.84
CA TYR A 97 -1.36 -12.34 -14.07
C TYR A 97 -1.36 -11.20 -13.07
N ILE A 98 -1.02 -11.51 -11.84
CA ILE A 98 -0.96 -10.53 -10.76
C ILE A 98 0.50 -10.24 -10.46
N PHE A 99 0.88 -8.96 -10.47
CA PHE A 99 2.28 -8.58 -10.32
C PHE A 99 2.55 -7.80 -9.04
N CYS A 100 3.69 -8.09 -8.43
CA CYS A 100 4.31 -7.24 -7.42
C CYS A 100 5.57 -6.70 -8.07
N TYR A 101 5.49 -5.51 -8.63
CA TYR A 101 6.54 -4.87 -9.42
C TYR A 101 6.85 -5.69 -10.67
N ASP A 102 8.03 -6.29 -10.76
CA ASP A 102 8.45 -7.06 -11.92
C ASP A 102 8.24 -8.57 -11.78
N MET A 103 7.73 -9.01 -10.64
CA MET A 103 7.48 -10.42 -10.38
C MET A 103 5.99 -10.69 -10.34
N GLY A 104 5.54 -11.71 -11.04
CA GLY A 104 4.12 -12.00 -11.11
C GLY A 104 3.79 -13.47 -10.94
N TYR A 105 2.51 -13.74 -10.86
CA TYR A 105 2.01 -15.11 -10.72
C TYR A 105 0.61 -15.25 -11.31
N ARG A 106 0.26 -16.46 -11.65
CA ARG A 106 -1.07 -16.82 -12.13
C ARG A 106 -1.45 -18.18 -11.54
N GLU A 107 -2.66 -18.30 -11.05
CA GLU A 107 -3.13 -19.60 -10.59
C GLU A 107 -3.44 -20.46 -11.81
N ILE A 108 -2.83 -21.63 -11.94
CA ILE A 108 -2.97 -22.51 -13.10
C ILE A 108 -3.87 -23.70 -12.82
N GLU A 109 -3.87 -24.18 -11.58
CA GLU A 109 -4.73 -25.26 -11.14
C GLU A 109 -5.06 -24.97 -9.69
N ASP A 110 -5.91 -25.80 -9.08
CA ASP A 110 -6.26 -25.60 -7.68
C ASP A 110 -5.00 -25.60 -6.82
N LYS A 111 -4.74 -24.48 -6.16
CA LYS A 111 -3.61 -24.30 -5.25
C LYS A 111 -2.22 -24.36 -5.91
N GLU A 112 -2.16 -24.32 -7.24
CA GLU A 112 -0.88 -24.26 -7.94
C GLU A 112 -0.75 -22.95 -8.69
N PHE A 113 0.45 -22.38 -8.67
CA PHE A 113 0.72 -21.09 -9.26
C PHE A 113 1.92 -21.14 -10.19
N LEU A 114 1.81 -20.48 -11.33
CA LEU A 114 2.91 -20.26 -12.23
C LEU A 114 3.50 -18.89 -11.93
N LEU A 115 4.80 -18.85 -11.61
CA LEU A 115 5.51 -17.60 -11.34
C LEU A 115 6.22 -17.13 -12.60
N VAL A 116 6.17 -15.84 -12.87
CA VAL A 116 6.72 -15.26 -14.11
C VAL A 116 7.43 -13.93 -13.82
N HIS A 117 8.27 -13.51 -14.77
CA HIS A 117 8.86 -12.18 -14.75
C HIS A 117 8.05 -11.29 -15.70
N LYS A 118 7.87 -10.04 -15.33
CA LYS A 118 7.05 -9.09 -16.07
C LYS A 118 7.46 -8.94 -17.52
N GLN A 119 8.76 -8.97 -17.81
CA GLN A 119 9.28 -8.75 -19.14
C GLN A 119 8.81 -9.77 -20.18
N GLU A 120 8.40 -10.93 -19.74
CA GLU A 120 7.95 -11.98 -20.66
C GLU A 120 6.51 -11.81 -21.11
N TYR A 121 5.70 -11.11 -20.30
CA TYR A 121 4.24 -11.06 -20.50
C TYR A 121 3.68 -9.65 -20.65
N VAL A 122 4.45 -8.65 -20.25
CA VAL A 122 4.03 -7.26 -20.33
C VAL A 122 5.07 -6.49 -21.12
N SER A 123 4.79 -6.30 -22.36
CA SER A 123 5.69 -5.55 -23.23
C SER A 123 5.36 -4.06 -23.21
#